data_aa773b3528799134714f26566bc56dcb
#
_entry.id   aa773b3528799134714f26566bc56dcb
#
_cell.length_a   1.000
_cell.length_b   1.000
_cell.length_c   1.000
_cell.angle_alpha   90.00
_cell.angle_beta   90.00
_cell.angle_gamma   90.00
#
_symmetry.space_group_name_H-M   'P 1'
#
loop_
_entity.id
_entity.type
_entity.pdbx_description
1 polymer ?
#
loop_
_entity_poly.entity_id
_entity_poly.type
_entity_poly.pdbx_seq_one_letter_code
_entity_poly.pdbx_strand_id
1 'polypeptide(L)'
;NLDLLKKSIPVAPIKIAALPGCEELANTVNDYLVEYRKALSQEKTALPFAGYFEDSFLIECECPRFGTGEAKGRIRESVRGTDLYIMCDVTNYSMTYKVCGHENHMSPDDHYQNLKRIISAATGKAHRINVVMPFLYESRQHKRSQRESLDCAIALRELSEMGVSNIITFDAHDPRVQNAIPLNGFDNYMPTYQFLQALIGSVPDL
;
A
#
# COMPACT_ATOMS: atom_id res chain seq x y z
N ASN A 1 18.55 12.00 3.62
CA ASN A 1 19.41 12.88 2.81
C ASN A 1 18.75 13.08 1.45
N LEU A 2 18.00 14.19 1.31
CA LEU A 2 17.24 14.54 0.09
C LEU A 2 18.12 14.59 -1.17
N ASP A 3 19.39 14.98 -1.02
CA ASP A 3 20.32 15.06 -2.15
C ASP A 3 20.74 13.68 -2.70
N LEU A 4 20.72 12.65 -1.87
CA LEU A 4 20.95 11.27 -2.31
C LEU A 4 19.76 10.74 -3.10
N LEU A 5 18.53 11.06 -2.66
CA LEU A 5 17.29 10.68 -3.37
C LEU A 5 17.19 11.37 -4.73
N LYS A 6 17.64 12.61 -4.85
CA LYS A 6 17.69 13.36 -6.13
C LYS A 6 18.61 12.73 -7.16
N LYS A 7 19.62 11.98 -6.72
CA LYS A 7 20.63 11.32 -7.59
C LYS A 7 20.38 9.85 -7.81
N SER A 8 19.42 9.24 -7.13
CA SER A 8 19.11 7.83 -7.29
C SER A 8 18.28 7.57 -8.55
N ILE A 9 18.68 6.57 -9.31
CA ILE A 9 17.90 6.10 -10.46
C ILE A 9 16.80 5.18 -9.92
N PRO A 10 15.51 5.47 -10.19
CA PRO A 10 14.44 4.56 -9.82
C PRO A 10 14.59 3.18 -10.47
N VAL A 11 14.12 2.15 -9.77
CA VAL A 11 14.21 0.75 -10.21
C VAL A 11 13.41 0.51 -11.50
N ALA A 12 12.24 1.15 -11.58
CA ALA A 12 11.33 1.07 -12.71
C ALA A 12 10.32 2.24 -12.66
N PRO A 13 9.53 2.48 -13.72
CA PRO A 13 8.42 3.43 -13.68
C PRO A 13 7.43 3.08 -12.56
N ILE A 14 7.04 4.09 -11.77
CA ILE A 14 6.07 3.90 -10.67
C ILE A 14 4.65 3.80 -11.24
N LYS A 15 3.85 2.90 -10.65
CA LYS A 15 2.40 2.88 -10.76
C LYS A 15 1.77 2.66 -9.37
N ILE A 16 0.63 3.30 -9.13
CA ILE A 16 -0.10 3.22 -7.86
C ILE A 16 -1.48 2.68 -8.14
N ALA A 17 -1.81 1.55 -7.52
CA ALA A 17 -3.14 0.94 -7.56
C ALA A 17 -3.80 1.11 -6.19
N ALA A 18 -4.83 1.93 -6.09
CA ALA A 18 -5.62 2.08 -4.86
C ALA A 18 -6.77 1.09 -4.84
N LEU A 19 -6.86 0.27 -3.79
CA LEU A 19 -8.05 -0.52 -3.54
C LEU A 19 -9.21 0.38 -3.07
N PRO A 20 -10.47 -0.05 -3.27
CA PRO A 20 -11.63 0.69 -2.79
C PRO A 20 -11.51 1.07 -1.31
N GLY A 21 -11.73 2.36 -1.03
CA GLY A 21 -11.58 2.95 0.30
C GLY A 21 -10.21 3.54 0.61
N CYS A 22 -9.24 3.44 -0.32
CA CYS A 22 -7.90 4.01 -0.18
C CYS A 22 -7.61 5.12 -1.23
N GLU A 23 -8.61 5.51 -2.00
CA GLU A 23 -8.46 6.41 -3.14
C GLU A 23 -8.01 7.82 -2.72
N GLU A 24 -8.54 8.36 -1.62
CA GLU A 24 -8.19 9.70 -1.13
C GLU A 24 -6.70 9.78 -0.78
N LEU A 25 -6.19 8.78 -0.04
CA LEU A 25 -4.77 8.71 0.29
C LEU A 25 -3.91 8.56 -0.97
N ALA A 26 -4.34 7.71 -1.90
CA ALA A 26 -3.60 7.48 -3.14
C ALA A 26 -3.55 8.74 -4.02
N ASN A 27 -4.65 9.49 -4.11
CA ASN A 27 -4.69 10.78 -4.82
C ASN A 27 -3.70 11.77 -4.19
N THR A 28 -3.72 11.90 -2.85
CA THR A 28 -2.80 12.80 -2.13
C THR A 28 -1.33 12.43 -2.40
N VAL A 29 -1.00 11.14 -2.36
CA VAL A 29 0.36 10.65 -2.66
C VAL A 29 0.73 10.90 -4.12
N ASN A 30 -0.21 10.66 -5.04
CA ASN A 30 -0.01 10.91 -6.47
C ASN A 30 0.32 12.37 -6.75
N ASP A 31 -0.49 13.30 -6.22
CA ASP A 31 -0.32 14.73 -6.44
C ASP A 31 1.04 15.21 -5.91
N TYR A 32 1.40 14.77 -4.70
CA TYR A 32 2.71 15.06 -4.13
C TYR A 32 3.87 14.53 -5.01
N LEU A 33 3.76 13.30 -5.52
CA LEU A 33 4.79 12.72 -6.38
C LEU A 33 4.90 13.45 -7.72
N VAL A 34 3.78 13.83 -8.32
CA VAL A 34 3.73 14.60 -9.57
C VAL A 34 4.41 15.95 -9.39
N GLU A 35 4.03 16.68 -8.34
CA GLU A 35 4.63 17.99 -8.02
C GLU A 35 6.14 17.88 -7.74
N TYR A 36 6.54 16.90 -6.92
CA TYR A 36 7.93 16.65 -6.57
C TYR A 36 8.78 16.36 -7.81
N ARG A 37 8.30 15.52 -8.72
CA ARG A 37 9.02 15.18 -9.95
C ARG A 37 9.04 16.33 -10.95
N LYS A 38 7.96 17.12 -11.05
CA LYS A 38 7.94 18.35 -11.85
C LYS A 38 8.98 19.37 -11.35
N ALA A 39 9.11 19.55 -10.05
CA ALA A 39 10.14 20.39 -9.46
C ALA A 39 11.56 19.90 -9.78
N LEU A 40 11.81 18.59 -9.69
CA LEU A 40 13.10 17.99 -10.04
C LEU A 40 13.46 18.18 -11.54
N SER A 41 12.47 18.20 -12.42
CA SER A 41 12.72 18.39 -13.87
C SER A 41 13.34 19.75 -14.20
N GLN A 42 13.08 20.76 -13.36
CA GLN A 42 13.63 22.11 -13.53
C GLN A 42 15.08 22.21 -13.06
N GLU A 43 15.56 21.31 -12.24
CA GLU A 43 16.91 21.34 -11.64
C GLU A 43 18.01 20.77 -12.55
N LYS A 44 17.78 20.47 -13.82
CA LYS A 44 18.76 19.90 -14.81
C LYS A 44 19.52 18.63 -14.36
N THR A 45 19.21 18.09 -13.21
CA THR A 45 19.87 16.92 -12.59
C THR A 45 19.10 15.63 -12.73
N ALA A 46 17.85 15.70 -13.17
CA ALA A 46 17.02 14.52 -13.36
C ALA A 46 17.40 13.78 -14.65
N LEU A 47 17.69 12.48 -14.54
CA LEU A 47 17.83 11.58 -15.67
C LEU A 47 16.42 11.18 -16.13
N PRO A 48 15.90 11.72 -17.23
CA PRO A 48 14.57 11.34 -17.69
C PRO A 48 14.61 9.94 -18.29
N PHE A 49 13.77 9.05 -17.81
CA PHE A 49 13.46 7.79 -18.48
C PHE A 49 11.93 7.67 -18.66
N ALA A 50 11.50 6.80 -19.55
CA ALA A 50 10.09 6.62 -19.84
C ALA A 50 9.29 6.29 -18.57
N GLY A 51 8.21 7.01 -18.31
CA GLY A 51 7.37 6.85 -17.12
C GLY A 51 7.90 7.51 -15.84
N TYR A 52 8.96 8.34 -15.94
CA TYR A 52 9.45 9.10 -14.78
C TYR A 52 8.63 10.38 -14.54
N PHE A 53 8.34 11.11 -15.63
CA PHE A 53 7.50 12.30 -15.60
C PHE A 53 6.13 11.96 -16.19
N GLU A 54 5.16 11.82 -15.32
CA GLU A 54 3.78 11.52 -15.67
C GLU A 54 2.86 12.56 -15.04
N ASP A 55 1.71 12.81 -15.66
CA ASP A 55 0.68 13.66 -15.05
C ASP A 55 -0.11 12.91 -13.97
N SER A 56 -0.06 11.59 -13.98
CA SER A 56 -0.58 10.72 -12.92
C SER A 56 0.12 9.37 -12.92
N PHE A 57 0.39 8.86 -11.72
CA PHE A 57 0.92 7.52 -11.48
C PHE A 57 -0.18 6.52 -11.12
N LEU A 58 -1.43 7.00 -10.93
CA LEU A 58 -2.56 6.18 -10.56
C LEU A 58 -2.97 5.28 -11.73
N ILE A 59 -3.36 4.04 -11.39
CA ILE A 59 -3.98 3.09 -12.30
C ILE A 59 -5.27 2.55 -11.69
N GLU A 60 -6.25 2.26 -12.55
CA GLU A 60 -7.53 1.73 -12.13
C GLU A 60 -7.43 0.25 -11.79
N CYS A 61 -7.86 -0.11 -10.59
CA CYS A 61 -8.06 -1.49 -10.18
C CYS A 61 -9.41 -1.66 -9.47
N GLU A 62 -9.95 -2.87 -9.52
CA GLU A 62 -11.26 -3.16 -8.93
C GLU A 62 -11.38 -4.62 -8.53
N CYS A 63 -12.28 -4.89 -7.60
CA CYS A 63 -12.63 -6.24 -7.17
C CYS A 63 -14.16 -6.44 -7.26
N PRO A 64 -14.71 -6.58 -8.49
CA PRO A 64 -16.15 -6.79 -8.65
C PRO A 64 -16.59 -8.08 -7.99
N ARG A 65 -17.73 -7.99 -7.27
CA ARG A 65 -18.34 -9.09 -6.55
C ARG A 65 -19.36 -9.84 -7.42
N PHE A 66 -19.39 -11.16 -7.26
CA PHE A 66 -20.48 -12.00 -7.73
C PHE A 66 -21.64 -11.99 -6.72
N GLY A 67 -22.80 -12.45 -7.12
CA GLY A 67 -23.98 -12.50 -6.23
C GLY A 67 -23.80 -13.32 -4.96
N THR A 68 -22.88 -14.28 -4.97
CA THR A 68 -22.47 -15.09 -3.81
C THR A 68 -21.54 -14.36 -2.83
N GLY A 69 -21.04 -13.17 -3.20
CA GLY A 69 -20.04 -12.42 -2.42
C GLY A 69 -18.60 -12.69 -2.81
N GLU A 70 -18.32 -13.72 -3.61
CA GLU A 70 -17.00 -13.96 -4.20
C GLU A 70 -16.60 -12.77 -5.09
N ALA A 71 -15.30 -12.55 -5.26
CA ALA A 71 -14.82 -11.46 -6.13
C ALA A 71 -13.65 -11.92 -7.00
N LYS A 72 -13.36 -11.12 -8.02
CA LYS A 72 -12.14 -11.23 -8.82
C LYS A 72 -11.36 -9.92 -8.80
N GLY A 73 -10.02 -9.99 -8.79
CA GLY A 73 -9.18 -8.82 -8.97
C GLY A 73 -9.01 -8.49 -10.46
N ARG A 74 -9.10 -7.20 -10.79
CA ARG A 74 -8.88 -6.70 -12.14
C ARG A 74 -8.09 -5.40 -12.11
N ILE A 75 -7.05 -5.33 -12.95
CA ILE A 75 -6.28 -4.11 -13.22
C ILE A 75 -6.60 -3.71 -14.66
N ARG A 76 -6.98 -2.45 -14.86
CA ARG A 76 -7.45 -1.93 -16.16
C ARG A 76 -6.32 -1.59 -17.12
N GLU A 77 -5.13 -1.31 -16.60
CA GLU A 77 -3.98 -0.90 -17.37
C GLU A 77 -2.83 -1.91 -17.28
N SER A 78 -1.86 -1.79 -18.18
CA SER A 78 -0.66 -2.61 -18.14
C SER A 78 0.25 -2.18 -16.98
N VAL A 79 0.66 -3.16 -16.16
CA VAL A 79 1.66 -2.99 -15.09
C VAL A 79 2.99 -3.63 -15.46
N ARG A 80 3.17 -4.01 -16.73
CA ARG A 80 4.37 -4.70 -17.18
C ARG A 80 5.62 -3.84 -17.00
N GLY A 81 6.59 -4.39 -16.28
CA GLY A 81 7.88 -3.74 -16.03
C GLY A 81 7.81 -2.53 -15.08
N THR A 82 6.71 -2.34 -14.37
CA THR A 82 6.55 -1.22 -13.43
C THR A 82 6.94 -1.59 -12.00
N ASP A 83 7.32 -0.58 -11.22
CA ASP A 83 7.39 -0.63 -9.77
C ASP A 83 5.99 -0.28 -9.22
N LEU A 84 5.22 -1.32 -8.93
CA LEU A 84 3.81 -1.22 -8.57
C LEU A 84 3.63 -1.08 -7.07
N TYR A 85 2.92 -0.04 -6.65
CA TYR A 85 2.49 0.19 -5.27
C TYR A 85 0.99 -0.08 -5.16
N ILE A 86 0.60 -1.05 -4.35
CA ILE A 86 -0.81 -1.37 -4.10
C ILE A 86 -1.18 -0.85 -2.72
N MET A 87 -2.13 0.09 -2.68
CA MET A 87 -2.57 0.74 -1.44
C MET A 87 -3.87 0.11 -0.94
N CYS A 88 -3.90 -0.28 0.34
CA CYS A 88 -5.05 -0.97 0.94
C CYS A 88 -5.27 -0.48 2.38
N ASP A 89 -6.41 0.15 2.64
CA ASP A 89 -6.88 0.41 4.00
C ASP A 89 -7.79 -0.74 4.45
N VAL A 90 -7.26 -1.62 5.29
CA VAL A 90 -8.00 -2.78 5.81
C VAL A 90 -9.02 -2.40 6.88
N THR A 91 -8.99 -1.17 7.38
CA THR A 91 -9.88 -0.71 8.45
C THR A 91 -11.09 0.07 7.96
N ASN A 92 -11.19 0.31 6.65
CA ASN A 92 -12.28 1.09 6.07
C ASN A 92 -13.61 0.35 6.12
N TYR A 93 -14.38 0.59 7.16
CA TYR A 93 -15.70 0.00 7.38
C TYR A 93 -16.83 0.66 6.56
N SER A 94 -16.56 1.80 5.89
CA SER A 94 -17.56 2.50 5.09
C SER A 94 -17.89 1.79 3.78
N MET A 95 -16.98 0.95 3.29
CA MET A 95 -17.17 0.21 2.05
C MET A 95 -18.17 -0.93 2.23
N THR A 96 -19.09 -1.06 1.27
CA THR A 96 -20.11 -2.09 1.28
C THR A 96 -20.13 -2.91 0.01
N TYR A 97 -20.69 -4.10 0.07
CA TYR A 97 -20.98 -4.96 -1.07
C TYR A 97 -22.24 -5.79 -0.84
N LYS A 98 -22.82 -6.32 -1.91
CA LYS A 98 -24.04 -7.13 -1.81
C LYS A 98 -23.73 -8.64 -1.92
N VAL A 99 -24.36 -9.41 -1.01
CA VAL A 99 -24.39 -10.88 -1.06
C VAL A 99 -25.85 -11.30 -1.07
N CYS A 100 -26.26 -12.04 -2.09
CA CYS A 100 -27.64 -12.48 -2.26
C CYS A 100 -28.68 -11.35 -2.10
N GLY A 101 -28.33 -10.14 -2.55
CA GLY A 101 -29.18 -8.95 -2.45
C GLY A 101 -29.09 -8.17 -1.14
N HIS A 102 -28.42 -8.68 -0.12
CA HIS A 102 -28.21 -8.02 1.17
C HIS A 102 -26.92 -7.21 1.19
N GLU A 103 -26.98 -6.01 1.74
CA GLU A 103 -25.81 -5.14 1.89
C GLU A 103 -24.99 -5.55 3.11
N ASN A 104 -23.67 -5.64 2.92
CA ASN A 104 -22.71 -6.02 3.95
C ASN A 104 -21.56 -5.02 3.95
N HIS A 105 -21.09 -4.62 5.12
CA HIS A 105 -19.87 -3.85 5.25
C HIS A 105 -18.64 -4.74 5.03
N MET A 106 -17.63 -4.19 4.39
CA MET A 106 -16.36 -4.89 4.24
C MET A 106 -15.64 -5.01 5.57
N SER A 107 -15.28 -6.22 5.93
CA SER A 107 -14.39 -6.52 7.05
C SER A 107 -12.92 -6.32 6.66
N PRO A 108 -11.99 -6.28 7.65
CA PRO A 108 -10.55 -6.34 7.37
C PRO A 108 -10.16 -7.51 6.48
N ASP A 109 -10.81 -8.67 6.67
CA ASP A 109 -10.58 -9.88 5.87
C ASP A 109 -11.02 -9.69 4.41
N ASP A 110 -12.12 -8.98 4.17
CA ASP A 110 -12.59 -8.65 2.83
C ASP A 110 -11.58 -7.76 2.10
N HIS A 111 -11.08 -6.73 2.77
CA HIS A 111 -10.05 -5.84 2.22
C HIS A 111 -8.76 -6.59 1.95
N TYR A 112 -8.29 -7.39 2.90
CA TYR A 112 -7.07 -8.19 2.75
C TYR A 112 -7.21 -9.21 1.63
N GLN A 113 -8.36 -9.87 1.49
CA GLN A 113 -8.60 -10.79 0.38
C GLN A 113 -8.64 -10.05 -0.97
N ASN A 114 -9.18 -8.83 -1.04
CA ASN A 114 -9.13 -8.00 -2.24
C ASN A 114 -7.69 -7.60 -2.60
N LEU A 115 -6.87 -7.28 -1.59
CA LEU A 115 -5.44 -7.03 -1.79
C LEU A 115 -4.76 -8.23 -2.46
N LYS A 116 -4.97 -9.44 -1.96
CA LYS A 116 -4.41 -10.67 -2.57
C LYS A 116 -4.88 -10.87 -4.01
N ARG A 117 -6.13 -10.54 -4.33
CA ARG A 117 -6.66 -10.63 -5.70
C ARG A 117 -5.95 -9.69 -6.67
N ILE A 118 -5.66 -8.44 -6.24
CA ILE A 118 -4.95 -7.46 -7.07
C ILE A 118 -3.48 -7.84 -7.20
N ILE A 119 -2.83 -8.32 -6.14
CA ILE A 119 -1.45 -8.86 -6.21
C ILE A 119 -1.41 -10.00 -7.23
N SER A 120 -2.34 -10.95 -7.16
CA SER A 120 -2.42 -12.08 -8.10
C SER A 120 -2.60 -11.62 -9.56
N ALA A 121 -3.39 -10.56 -9.79
CA ALA A 121 -3.57 -9.98 -11.13
C ALA A 121 -2.30 -9.33 -11.68
N ALA A 122 -1.40 -8.82 -10.81
CA ALA A 122 -0.15 -8.15 -11.15
C ALA A 122 1.06 -9.10 -11.24
N THR A 123 1.04 -10.22 -10.52
CA THR A 123 2.14 -11.18 -10.41
C THR A 123 2.61 -11.67 -11.76
N GLY A 124 3.93 -11.71 -11.96
CA GLY A 124 4.57 -12.12 -13.21
C GLY A 124 4.52 -11.05 -14.32
N LYS A 125 4.00 -9.85 -14.05
CA LYS A 125 3.92 -8.73 -14.99
C LYS A 125 4.66 -7.51 -14.46
N ALA A 126 4.36 -7.06 -13.24
CA ALA A 126 5.10 -5.98 -12.59
C ALA A 126 6.57 -6.38 -12.37
N HIS A 127 7.48 -5.40 -12.44
CA HIS A 127 8.88 -5.63 -12.11
C HIS A 127 9.03 -5.86 -10.61
N ARG A 128 8.33 -5.08 -9.81
CA ARG A 128 8.29 -5.19 -8.35
C ARG A 128 6.88 -4.87 -7.84
N ILE A 129 6.44 -5.55 -6.80
CA ILE A 129 5.17 -5.29 -6.12
C ILE A 129 5.46 -4.85 -4.70
N ASN A 130 4.97 -3.67 -4.33
CA ASN A 130 5.01 -3.13 -2.99
C ASN A 130 3.59 -2.96 -2.47
N VAL A 131 3.37 -3.23 -1.19
CA VAL A 131 2.08 -3.04 -0.53
C VAL A 131 2.20 -1.87 0.44
N VAL A 132 1.29 -0.91 0.34
CA VAL A 132 1.13 0.18 1.31
C VAL A 132 -0.15 -0.09 2.10
N MET A 133 0.01 -0.41 3.36
CA MET A 133 -1.08 -0.75 4.27
C MET A 133 -0.98 0.16 5.49
N PRO A 134 -1.66 1.32 5.49
CA PRO A 134 -1.54 2.31 6.57
C PRO A 134 -1.78 1.73 7.96
N PHE A 135 -2.77 0.84 8.09
CA PHE A 135 -2.95 0.00 9.28
C PHE A 135 -2.60 -1.44 8.91
N LEU A 136 -1.60 -2.01 9.58
CA LEU A 136 -1.14 -3.36 9.29
C LEU A 136 -2.20 -4.40 9.67
N TYR A 137 -2.64 -5.20 8.71
CA TYR A 137 -3.62 -6.27 8.92
C TYR A 137 -3.13 -7.25 9.99
N GLU A 138 -4.01 -7.57 10.94
CA GLU A 138 -3.76 -8.47 12.08
C GLU A 138 -2.56 -8.07 12.97
N SER A 139 -2.15 -6.78 12.97
CA SER A 139 -0.95 -6.33 13.68
C SER A 139 -1.02 -6.58 15.20
N ARG A 140 -2.22 -6.66 15.79
CA ARG A 140 -2.42 -6.97 17.20
C ARG A 140 -2.22 -8.46 17.52
N GLN A 141 -2.34 -9.34 16.53
CA GLN A 141 -2.06 -10.78 16.65
C GLN A 141 -0.62 -11.08 16.22
N HIS A 142 0.35 -10.41 16.87
CA HIS A 142 1.78 -10.44 16.57
C HIS A 142 2.57 -11.48 17.37
N LYS A 143 1.98 -12.03 18.42
CA LYS A 143 2.60 -13.06 19.28
C LYS A 143 1.57 -14.10 19.70
N ARG A 144 2.05 -15.27 20.03
CA ARG A 144 1.25 -16.39 20.53
C ARG A 144 1.58 -16.61 22.00
N SER A 145 0.56 -16.67 22.85
CA SER A 145 0.73 -16.93 24.30
C SER A 145 0.19 -18.31 24.72
N GLN A 146 -0.72 -18.87 23.98
CA GLN A 146 -1.32 -20.18 24.24
C GLN A 146 -1.66 -20.90 22.91
N ARG A 147 -2.83 -21.53 22.82
CA ARG A 147 -3.35 -22.19 21.63
C ARG A 147 -4.07 -21.17 20.73
N GLU A 148 -3.34 -20.19 20.27
CA GLU A 148 -3.84 -19.09 19.46
C GLU A 148 -3.26 -19.16 18.05
N SER A 149 -3.95 -18.61 17.08
CA SER A 149 -3.40 -18.36 15.75
C SER A 149 -2.31 -17.27 15.82
N LEU A 150 -1.50 -17.16 14.78
CA LEU A 150 -0.47 -16.12 14.63
C LEU A 150 -0.69 -15.37 13.31
N ASP A 151 -1.85 -14.68 13.24
CA ASP A 151 -2.41 -14.22 11.98
C ASP A 151 -1.57 -13.15 11.30
N CYS A 152 -0.95 -12.25 12.06
CA CYS A 152 -0.06 -11.25 11.49
C CYS A 152 1.13 -11.89 10.73
N ALA A 153 1.78 -12.88 11.33
CA ALA A 153 2.91 -13.57 10.69
C ALA A 153 2.47 -14.38 9.47
N ILE A 154 1.29 -15.03 9.54
CA ILE A 154 0.73 -15.78 8.43
C ILE A 154 0.42 -14.83 7.27
N ALA A 155 -0.25 -13.71 7.53
CA ALA A 155 -0.58 -12.73 6.52
C ALA A 155 0.66 -12.14 5.83
N LEU A 156 1.68 -11.77 6.59
CA LEU A 156 2.93 -11.26 6.02
C LEU A 156 3.62 -12.31 5.14
N ARG A 157 3.63 -13.57 5.57
CA ARG A 157 4.21 -14.67 4.77
C ARG A 157 3.42 -14.93 3.50
N GLU A 158 2.09 -14.92 3.55
CA GLU A 158 1.25 -15.03 2.35
C GLU A 158 1.60 -13.95 1.32
N LEU A 159 1.71 -12.69 1.74
CA LEU A 159 2.09 -11.60 0.84
C LEU A 159 3.49 -11.82 0.25
N SER A 160 4.45 -12.24 1.07
CA SER A 160 5.81 -12.58 0.62
C SER A 160 5.81 -13.69 -0.41
N GLU A 161 5.09 -14.79 -0.16
CA GLU A 161 4.96 -15.95 -1.06
C GLU A 161 4.23 -15.60 -2.37
N MET A 162 3.35 -14.60 -2.35
CA MET A 162 2.71 -14.03 -3.54
C MET A 162 3.63 -13.10 -4.36
N GLY A 163 4.87 -12.86 -3.92
CA GLY A 163 5.85 -12.06 -4.64
C GLY A 163 5.87 -10.58 -4.28
N VAL A 164 5.28 -10.19 -3.14
CA VAL A 164 5.44 -8.83 -2.60
C VAL A 164 6.87 -8.65 -2.14
N SER A 165 7.53 -7.61 -2.62
CA SER A 165 8.92 -7.32 -2.30
C SER A 165 9.08 -6.44 -1.06
N ASN A 166 8.13 -5.52 -0.84
CA ASN A 166 8.17 -4.60 0.29
C ASN A 166 6.77 -4.33 0.83
N ILE A 167 6.66 -4.19 2.15
CA ILE A 167 5.44 -3.80 2.86
C ILE A 167 5.73 -2.50 3.61
N ILE A 168 4.91 -1.50 3.37
CA ILE A 168 4.98 -0.18 4.00
C ILE A 168 3.77 -0.02 4.90
N THR A 169 4.01 0.31 6.17
CA THR A 169 2.94 0.54 7.16
C THR A 169 3.30 1.67 8.12
N PHE A 170 2.31 2.13 8.89
CA PHE A 170 2.52 3.16 9.90
C PHE A 170 2.20 2.59 11.27
N ASP A 171 3.07 2.86 12.25
CA ASP A 171 2.90 2.55 13.66
C ASP A 171 2.42 1.10 13.91
N ALA A 172 3.13 0.13 13.36
CA ALA A 172 2.82 -1.27 13.60
C ALA A 172 2.84 -1.56 15.10
N HIS A 173 1.81 -2.26 15.60
CA HIS A 173 1.62 -2.55 17.03
C HIS A 173 2.85 -3.18 17.69
N ASP A 174 3.56 -4.03 16.95
CA ASP A 174 4.89 -4.52 17.30
C ASP A 174 5.76 -4.61 16.04
N PRO A 175 6.80 -3.78 15.89
CA PRO A 175 7.64 -3.77 14.70
C PRO A 175 8.43 -5.07 14.48
N ARG A 176 8.52 -5.96 15.48
CA ARG A 176 9.20 -7.26 15.36
C ARG A 176 8.43 -8.23 14.46
N VAL A 177 7.20 -7.91 14.04
CA VAL A 177 6.46 -8.72 13.04
C VAL A 177 7.23 -8.88 11.74
N GLN A 178 8.12 -7.95 11.39
CA GLN A 178 9.04 -8.05 10.24
C GLN A 178 9.89 -9.34 10.26
N ASN A 179 10.13 -9.92 11.42
CA ASN A 179 10.89 -11.16 11.53
C ASN A 179 10.18 -12.37 10.87
N ALA A 180 8.88 -12.25 10.57
CA ALA A 180 8.16 -13.29 9.82
C ALA A 180 8.56 -13.34 8.33
N ILE A 181 9.13 -12.25 7.79
CA ILE A 181 9.50 -12.08 6.39
C ILE A 181 10.94 -11.54 6.24
N PRO A 182 11.97 -12.26 6.72
CA PRO A 182 13.32 -11.73 6.83
C PRO A 182 14.00 -11.40 5.50
N LEU A 183 13.46 -11.88 4.39
CA LEU A 183 14.00 -11.64 3.04
C LEU A 183 13.25 -10.55 2.27
N ASN A 184 12.20 -9.95 2.85
CA ASN A 184 11.41 -8.88 2.24
C ASN A 184 11.72 -7.54 2.92
N GLY A 185 11.49 -6.44 2.20
CA GLY A 185 11.46 -5.11 2.79
C GLY A 185 10.25 -4.96 3.70
N PHE A 186 10.45 -4.32 4.85
CA PHE A 186 9.37 -3.93 5.75
C PHE A 186 9.68 -2.55 6.31
N ASP A 187 8.93 -1.55 5.86
CA ASP A 187 9.09 -0.16 6.26
C ASP A 187 7.95 0.23 7.21
N ASN A 188 8.30 0.43 8.47
CA ASN A 188 7.36 0.91 9.49
C ASN A 188 7.67 2.36 9.85
N TYR A 189 6.79 3.28 9.47
CA TYR A 189 6.95 4.70 9.73
C TYR A 189 6.18 5.11 10.98
N MET A 190 6.89 5.79 11.91
CA MET A 190 6.29 6.34 13.12
C MET A 190 5.80 7.76 12.86
N PRO A 191 4.53 8.11 13.13
CA PRO A 191 3.96 9.44 12.90
C PRO A 191 4.34 10.47 13.99
N THR A 192 5.46 10.26 14.68
CA THR A 192 5.90 11.09 15.83
C THR A 192 6.01 12.56 15.47
N TYR A 193 6.56 12.86 14.29
CA TYR A 193 6.74 14.25 13.85
C TYR A 193 5.40 14.95 13.64
N GLN A 194 4.45 14.27 12.99
CA GLN A 194 3.11 14.78 12.72
C GLN A 194 2.34 15.05 14.02
N PHE A 195 2.44 14.13 14.98
CA PHE A 195 1.82 14.32 16.31
C PHE A 195 2.45 15.49 17.06
N LEU A 196 3.77 15.62 17.06
CA LEU A 196 4.44 16.74 17.71
C LEU A 196 4.06 18.09 17.08
N GLN A 197 4.02 18.16 15.75
CA GLN A 197 3.58 19.37 15.06
C GLN A 197 2.13 19.75 15.38
N ALA A 198 1.22 18.76 15.37
CA ALA A 198 -0.18 18.99 15.72
C ALA A 198 -0.31 19.44 17.18
N LEU A 199 0.44 18.84 18.09
CA LEU A 199 0.44 19.20 19.51
C LEU A 199 0.92 20.63 19.73
N ILE A 200 2.08 21.01 19.17
CA ILE A 200 2.64 22.36 19.27
C ILE A 200 1.68 23.40 18.67
N GLY A 201 1.03 23.08 17.56
CA GLY A 201 0.04 23.95 16.92
C GLY A 201 -1.28 24.10 17.70
N SER A 202 -1.61 23.13 18.56
CA SER A 202 -2.87 23.09 19.29
C SER A 202 -2.78 23.59 20.75
N VAL A 203 -1.59 23.64 21.32
CA VAL A 203 -1.34 24.04 22.71
C VAL A 203 -0.46 25.29 22.73
N PRO A 204 -1.03 26.47 23.02
CA PRO A 204 -0.34 27.75 22.86
C PRO A 204 0.89 27.97 23.75
N ASP A 205 1.11 27.21 24.81
CA ASP A 205 2.18 27.40 25.81
C ASP A 205 2.94 26.09 26.12
N LEU A 206 3.25 25.31 25.10
CA LEU A 206 3.97 24.04 25.24
C LEU A 206 5.48 24.27 25.23
#